data_7de59ec728c871e3d46b37dcd6876cae
#
_entry.id   7de59ec728c871e3d46b37dcd6876cae
#
_cell.length_a   1.000
_cell.length_b   1.000
_cell.length_c   1.000
_cell.angle_alpha   90.00
_cell.angle_beta   90.00
_cell.angle_gamma   90.00
#
_symmetry.space_group_name_H-M   'P 1'
#
loop_
_entity.id
_entity.type
_entity.pdbx_description
1 polymer ?
#
loop_
_entity_poly.entity_id
_entity_poly.type
_entity_poly.pdbx_seq_one_letter_code
_entity_poly.pdbx_strand_id
1 'polypeptide(L)'
;MSLFVFKLPDIGEGIAEAEIVAWHVKVGDRVEEDQQLADMMTDKATVEMESPVAGTVMRLAGEVGDMVAIGASLVEIESDADTNAVESRDEQPLGDGAVHASAAMEEALPVSGTSDDTPTPHPKPLIPSEVEGPRAAPSVSTPFDKNGDGRTGQPQSKSLASPAVRQRARDLGIDLGAVRTTADRIRHADLDAYLLYNGGAVSGSSPKRADETSKVVGLRRKIAENMTEAKRRIPHFTLVEEFDVTDLEATRAMMNRDRGDQPKLTLLPFLITAMGKAIADWPMLNATFDDEAMAVTRHGSMHLGMATQTPGGLMVPVIRDAQAKSVWALASEIARLADAAKTGKATRDELTGSTITLSSLGPMGGITSTPVINRPEVAIIAVNKVQLLPVIVDGEIEARKRMNLSLSCDHRVVDGWDAASFLQAMKALIENPMRLLSA
;
A
#
# COMPACT_ATOMS: atom_id res chain seq x y z
N MET A 1 -38.75 30.56 -15.85
CA MET A 1 -37.52 29.77 -15.68
C MET A 1 -36.50 30.71 -15.02
N SER A 2 -36.06 30.37 -13.83
CA SER A 2 -35.08 31.17 -13.08
C SER A 2 -33.77 30.35 -12.98
N LEU A 3 -32.63 31.02 -13.16
CA LEU A 3 -31.31 30.40 -12.98
C LEU A 3 -31.00 30.38 -11.48
N PHE A 4 -30.89 29.17 -10.92
CA PHE A 4 -30.45 28.96 -9.55
C PHE A 4 -28.96 28.63 -9.54
N VAL A 5 -28.17 29.38 -8.76
CA VAL A 5 -26.74 29.17 -8.61
C VAL A 5 -26.48 28.47 -7.27
N PHE A 6 -26.23 27.16 -7.31
CA PHE A 6 -25.83 26.40 -6.13
C PHE A 6 -24.36 26.67 -5.83
N LYS A 7 -24.11 27.26 -4.68
CA LYS A 7 -22.76 27.57 -4.20
C LYS A 7 -22.30 26.47 -3.26
N LEU A 8 -21.01 26.20 -3.26
CA LEU A 8 -20.40 25.25 -2.32
C LEU A 8 -20.62 25.78 -0.88
N PRO A 9 -21.42 25.09 -0.05
CA PRO A 9 -21.69 25.51 1.31
C PRO A 9 -20.44 25.36 2.19
N ASP A 10 -20.46 25.97 3.37
CA ASP A 10 -19.45 25.72 4.40
C ASP A 10 -19.67 24.30 4.98
N ILE A 11 -18.72 23.42 4.71
CA ILE A 11 -18.78 22.00 5.06
C ILE A 11 -17.89 21.64 6.27
N GLY A 12 -17.45 22.64 7.04
CA GLY A 12 -16.75 22.43 8.32
C GLY A 12 -15.74 23.51 8.66
N GLU A 13 -15.43 23.65 9.94
CA GLU A 13 -14.55 24.69 10.48
C GLU A 13 -13.17 24.72 9.82
N GLY A 14 -12.81 25.87 9.24
CA GLY A 14 -11.47 26.14 8.73
C GLY A 14 -11.16 25.58 7.33
N ILE A 15 -12.17 25.15 6.57
CA ILE A 15 -11.99 24.66 5.21
C ILE A 15 -12.15 25.85 4.26
N ALA A 16 -11.15 26.10 3.40
CA ALA A 16 -11.18 27.17 2.41
C ALA A 16 -11.64 26.69 1.02
N GLU A 17 -11.38 25.42 0.69
CA GLU A 17 -11.65 24.83 -0.62
C GLU A 17 -11.89 23.32 -0.50
N ALA A 18 -12.59 22.73 -1.48
CA ALA A 18 -12.82 21.29 -1.58
C ALA A 18 -12.56 20.79 -3.01
N GLU A 19 -12.10 19.54 -3.13
CA GLU A 19 -11.82 18.90 -4.42
C GLU A 19 -13.07 18.18 -4.94
N ILE A 20 -13.37 18.34 -6.23
CA ILE A 20 -14.43 17.57 -6.91
C ILE A 20 -13.90 16.15 -7.14
N VAL A 21 -14.46 15.15 -6.45
CA VAL A 21 -14.08 13.73 -6.58
C VAL A 21 -14.89 13.04 -7.67
N ALA A 22 -16.17 13.30 -7.72
CA ALA A 22 -17.07 12.74 -8.73
C ALA A 22 -18.22 13.69 -9.06
N TRP A 23 -18.65 13.66 -10.32
CA TRP A 23 -19.91 14.24 -10.77
C TRP A 23 -20.91 13.12 -11.02
N HIS A 24 -22.11 13.22 -10.44
CA HIS A 24 -23.22 12.30 -10.67
C HIS A 24 -24.17 12.80 -11.76
N VAL A 25 -23.95 14.04 -12.22
CA VAL A 25 -24.75 14.71 -13.26
C VAL A 25 -23.86 15.33 -14.33
N LYS A 26 -24.44 15.60 -15.50
CA LYS A 26 -23.79 16.27 -16.62
C LYS A 26 -24.57 17.52 -17.02
N VAL A 27 -23.91 18.42 -17.71
CA VAL A 27 -24.58 19.58 -18.34
C VAL A 27 -25.68 19.10 -19.29
N GLY A 28 -26.89 19.54 -19.07
CA GLY A 28 -28.11 19.15 -19.79
C GLY A 28 -28.95 18.07 -19.10
N ASP A 29 -28.46 17.46 -18.02
CA ASP A 29 -29.25 16.50 -17.25
C ASP A 29 -30.32 17.21 -16.43
N ARG A 30 -31.48 16.57 -16.28
CA ARG A 30 -32.54 17.00 -15.40
C ARG A 30 -32.32 16.39 -14.02
N VAL A 31 -32.38 17.22 -12.99
CA VAL A 31 -32.21 16.83 -11.58
C VAL A 31 -33.47 17.09 -10.78
N GLU A 32 -33.71 16.27 -9.77
CA GLU A 32 -34.77 16.44 -8.79
C GLU A 32 -34.21 17.09 -7.52
N GLU A 33 -35.06 17.63 -6.66
CA GLU A 33 -34.68 18.09 -5.31
C GLU A 33 -34.15 16.90 -4.51
N ASP A 34 -33.09 17.11 -3.72
CA ASP A 34 -32.35 16.10 -2.96
C ASP A 34 -31.60 15.03 -3.82
N GLN A 35 -31.53 15.23 -5.12
CA GLN A 35 -30.74 14.36 -5.99
C GLN A 35 -29.25 14.66 -5.86
N GLN A 36 -28.41 13.62 -5.72
CA GLN A 36 -26.97 13.72 -5.63
C GLN A 36 -26.36 14.34 -6.89
N LEU A 37 -25.62 15.44 -6.71
CA LEU A 37 -24.95 16.19 -7.78
C LEU A 37 -23.47 15.84 -7.91
N ALA A 38 -22.75 15.87 -6.79
CA ALA A 38 -21.31 15.69 -6.76
C ALA A 38 -20.83 15.16 -5.41
N ASP A 39 -19.67 14.48 -5.44
CA ASP A 39 -18.89 14.17 -4.24
C ASP A 39 -17.74 15.16 -4.11
N MET A 40 -17.72 15.89 -3.01
CA MET A 40 -16.67 16.84 -2.68
C MET A 40 -15.79 16.30 -1.57
N MET A 41 -14.47 16.36 -1.77
CA MET A 41 -13.50 15.94 -0.76
C MET A 41 -12.82 17.15 -0.13
N THR A 42 -12.86 17.19 1.20
CA THR A 42 -12.08 18.12 2.02
C THR A 42 -10.81 17.42 2.53
N ASP A 43 -10.00 18.12 3.29
CA ASP A 43 -8.87 17.51 4.01
C ASP A 43 -9.32 16.50 5.08
N LYS A 44 -10.61 16.48 5.44
CA LYS A 44 -11.16 15.72 6.56
C LYS A 44 -12.13 14.61 6.16
N ALA A 45 -12.95 14.82 5.14
CA ALA A 45 -13.99 13.87 4.74
C ALA A 45 -14.45 14.10 3.30
N THR A 46 -15.10 13.09 2.71
CA THR A 46 -15.87 13.23 1.49
C THR A 46 -17.31 13.57 1.89
N VAL A 47 -17.87 14.60 1.26
CA VAL A 47 -19.25 15.09 1.49
C VAL A 47 -20.00 15.00 0.18
N GLU A 48 -21.17 14.37 0.22
CA GLU A 48 -22.10 14.30 -0.91
C GLU A 48 -22.89 15.60 -1.01
N MET A 49 -22.93 16.19 -2.22
CA MET A 49 -23.68 17.42 -2.50
C MET A 49 -24.96 17.04 -3.22
N GLU A 50 -26.08 17.42 -2.61
CA GLU A 50 -27.42 17.19 -3.14
C GLU A 50 -28.02 18.48 -3.75
N SER A 51 -28.91 18.33 -4.71
CA SER A 51 -29.57 19.47 -5.37
C SER A 51 -30.65 20.08 -4.48
N PRO A 52 -30.61 21.39 -4.20
CA PRO A 52 -31.66 22.04 -3.41
C PRO A 52 -32.90 22.38 -4.24
N VAL A 53 -32.89 22.18 -5.55
CA VAL A 53 -33.99 22.49 -6.46
C VAL A 53 -34.08 21.49 -7.62
N ALA A 54 -35.29 21.27 -8.13
CA ALA A 54 -35.49 20.51 -9.37
C ALA A 54 -35.30 21.43 -10.58
N GLY A 55 -34.61 20.95 -11.61
CA GLY A 55 -34.37 21.73 -12.82
C GLY A 55 -33.40 21.05 -13.78
N THR A 56 -32.83 21.79 -14.73
CA THR A 56 -31.85 21.30 -15.70
C THR A 56 -30.48 21.91 -15.41
N VAL A 57 -29.44 21.07 -15.37
CA VAL A 57 -28.06 21.51 -15.13
C VAL A 57 -27.54 22.28 -16.34
N MET A 58 -27.22 23.55 -16.15
CA MET A 58 -26.71 24.44 -17.20
C MET A 58 -25.18 24.51 -17.20
N ARG A 59 -24.56 24.45 -16.03
CA ARG A 59 -23.12 24.58 -15.89
C ARG A 59 -22.62 23.88 -14.63
N LEU A 60 -21.39 23.31 -14.72
CA LEU A 60 -20.64 22.75 -13.61
C LEU A 60 -19.39 23.60 -13.34
N ALA A 61 -18.94 23.66 -12.08
CA ALA A 61 -17.82 24.49 -11.63
C ALA A 61 -16.46 24.11 -12.27
N GLY A 62 -16.27 22.83 -12.58
CA GLY A 62 -15.02 22.32 -13.11
C GLY A 62 -15.08 20.84 -13.43
N GLU A 63 -13.94 20.27 -13.74
CA GLU A 63 -13.77 18.83 -13.96
C GLU A 63 -13.41 18.10 -12.64
N VAL A 64 -13.56 16.78 -12.64
CA VAL A 64 -13.09 15.93 -11.55
C VAL A 64 -11.60 16.18 -11.27
N GLY A 65 -11.27 16.45 -10.01
CA GLY A 65 -9.94 16.82 -9.54
C GLY A 65 -9.66 18.31 -9.45
N ASP A 66 -10.62 19.17 -9.80
CA ASP A 66 -10.48 20.63 -9.63
C ASP A 66 -10.88 21.05 -8.21
N MET A 67 -10.20 22.10 -7.71
CA MET A 67 -10.48 22.68 -6.39
C MET A 67 -11.53 23.79 -6.51
N VAL A 68 -12.52 23.77 -5.66
CA VAL A 68 -13.59 24.79 -5.60
C VAL A 68 -13.57 25.44 -4.22
N ALA A 69 -13.46 26.77 -4.20
CA ALA A 69 -13.48 27.53 -2.94
C ALA A 69 -14.87 27.51 -2.31
N ILE A 70 -14.94 27.53 -0.98
CA ILE A 70 -16.20 27.68 -0.25
C ILE A 70 -16.90 28.99 -0.68
N GLY A 71 -18.21 28.89 -0.96
CA GLY A 71 -19.02 29.99 -1.46
C GLY A 71 -18.93 30.25 -2.97
N ALA A 72 -18.02 29.57 -3.70
CA ALA A 72 -17.98 29.64 -5.15
C ALA A 72 -19.16 28.87 -5.79
N SER A 73 -19.56 29.26 -7.02
CA SER A 73 -20.60 28.58 -7.78
C SER A 73 -20.15 27.14 -8.07
N LEU A 74 -20.91 26.13 -7.60
CA LEU A 74 -20.65 24.72 -7.85
C LEU A 74 -21.46 24.20 -9.05
N VAL A 75 -22.78 24.49 -9.08
CA VAL A 75 -23.68 24.07 -10.16
C VAL A 75 -24.66 25.21 -10.47
N GLU A 76 -24.92 25.46 -11.75
CA GLU A 76 -25.98 26.35 -12.20
C GLU A 76 -27.14 25.52 -12.76
N ILE A 77 -28.33 25.67 -12.16
CA ILE A 77 -29.53 24.90 -12.49
C ILE A 77 -30.62 25.83 -12.99
N GLU A 78 -31.18 25.57 -14.15
CA GLU A 78 -32.38 26.25 -14.63
C GLU A 78 -33.61 25.58 -14.01
N SER A 79 -34.18 26.25 -13.00
CA SER A 79 -35.34 25.75 -12.25
C SER A 79 -36.65 25.94 -13.03
N ASP A 80 -37.51 24.92 -13.01
CA ASP A 80 -38.84 24.91 -13.59
C ASP A 80 -39.85 25.75 -12.75
N ALA A 81 -39.51 26.11 -11.52
CA ALA A 81 -40.38 26.90 -10.60
C ALA A 81 -39.92 28.36 -10.52
N ASP A 82 -40.88 29.30 -10.58
CA ASP A 82 -40.68 30.68 -10.19
C ASP A 82 -40.49 30.77 -8.67
N THR A 83 -39.30 30.49 -8.20
CA THR A 83 -38.94 30.68 -6.78
C THR A 83 -38.18 31.97 -6.64
N ASN A 84 -38.92 33.04 -6.28
CA ASN A 84 -38.35 34.23 -5.68
C ASN A 84 -37.68 33.87 -4.35
N ALA A 85 -36.40 34.16 -4.31
CA ALA A 85 -35.61 34.49 -3.11
C ALA A 85 -35.84 33.64 -1.84
N VAL A 86 -34.94 32.67 -1.62
CA VAL A 86 -34.51 32.42 -0.25
C VAL A 86 -33.17 33.12 -0.07
N GLU A 87 -33.24 34.36 0.34
CA GLU A 87 -32.12 35.09 0.91
C GLU A 87 -31.64 34.39 2.16
N SER A 88 -30.32 34.21 2.23
CA SER A 88 -29.53 33.85 3.38
C SER A 88 -30.12 34.38 4.69
N ARG A 89 -30.48 33.49 5.60
CA ARG A 89 -30.61 33.84 7.01
C ARG A 89 -29.21 34.00 7.59
N ASP A 90 -28.76 35.23 7.68
CA ASP A 90 -27.71 35.67 8.58
C ASP A 90 -28.18 35.42 10.01
N GLU A 91 -27.54 34.50 10.70
CA GLU A 91 -27.57 34.43 12.16
C GLU A 91 -26.52 35.41 12.70
N GLN A 92 -27.04 36.46 13.38
CA GLN A 92 -26.26 37.45 14.11
C GLN A 92 -25.46 36.80 15.26
N PRO A 93 -24.26 37.30 15.56
CA PRO A 93 -23.47 36.87 16.70
C PRO A 93 -23.96 37.46 18.00
N LEU A 94 -24.18 36.66 19.01
CA LEU A 94 -24.33 37.08 20.41
C LEU A 94 -22.97 37.36 21.01
N GLY A 95 -22.91 38.52 21.62
CA GLY A 95 -21.81 39.30 22.04
C GLY A 95 -20.89 38.84 23.16
N ASP A 96 -19.83 39.58 23.17
CA ASP A 96 -18.97 40.08 24.26
C ASP A 96 -18.54 39.21 25.44
N GLY A 97 -17.24 39.10 25.52
CA GLY A 97 -16.49 38.76 26.73
C GLY A 97 -15.01 39.09 26.55
N ALA A 98 -14.72 40.41 26.63
CA ALA A 98 -13.34 40.88 26.75
C ALA A 98 -12.65 40.31 27.99
N VAL A 99 -11.32 40.06 27.96
CA VAL A 99 -10.32 40.83 28.71
C VAL A 99 -8.91 40.22 28.63
N HIS A 100 -8.02 41.13 28.44
CA HIS A 100 -6.62 41.25 28.89
C HIS A 100 -5.48 40.62 28.07
N ALA A 101 -4.87 41.55 27.34
CA ALA A 101 -3.47 41.56 26.99
C ALA A 101 -2.54 41.63 28.22
N SER A 102 -1.42 40.98 28.20
CA SER A 102 -0.24 41.35 28.92
C SER A 102 0.99 41.07 28.10
N ALA A 103 1.66 42.12 27.69
CA ALA A 103 2.99 42.15 27.11
C ALA A 103 4.03 42.21 28.22
N ALA A 104 5.22 41.62 28.00
CA ALA A 104 6.52 42.09 28.46
C ALA A 104 7.57 41.02 28.10
N MET A 105 8.47 41.39 27.27
CA MET A 105 9.85 41.95 27.33
C MET A 105 10.87 40.82 27.30
N GLU A 106 11.53 40.68 26.21
CA GLU A 106 12.89 41.01 25.78
C GLU A 106 13.97 41.07 26.88
N GLU A 107 14.92 40.11 26.81
CA GLU A 107 16.27 40.38 27.24
C GLU A 107 17.27 39.48 26.49
N ALA A 108 18.16 40.16 25.75
CA ALA A 108 19.28 39.56 25.03
C ALA A 108 20.55 39.74 25.85
N LEU A 109 21.58 38.92 25.57
CA LEU A 109 23.03 39.10 25.61
C LEU A 109 23.79 37.93 26.29
N PRO A 110 25.08 37.74 26.03
CA PRO A 110 25.82 37.77 24.77
C PRO A 110 26.74 36.53 24.53
N VAL A 111 27.23 36.49 23.32
CA VAL A 111 28.30 35.61 22.75
C VAL A 111 29.64 35.82 23.40
N SER A 112 30.41 34.76 23.67
CA SER A 112 31.86 34.73 23.42
C SER A 112 32.43 33.31 23.55
N GLY A 113 33.31 32.91 22.62
CA GLY A 113 34.17 31.74 22.76
C GLY A 113 34.57 31.13 21.42
N THR A 114 35.53 31.76 20.77
CA THR A 114 36.34 31.21 19.68
C THR A 114 37.16 30.00 20.17
N SER A 115 37.19 28.92 19.41
CA SER A 115 38.35 28.01 19.36
C SER A 115 38.47 27.42 17.95
N ASP A 116 39.64 27.72 17.36
CA ASP A 116 40.25 27.12 16.19
C ASP A 116 40.28 25.59 16.29
N ASP A 117 39.87 24.91 15.24
CA ASP A 117 40.34 23.56 14.99
C ASP A 117 40.51 23.33 13.49
N THR A 118 41.75 23.06 13.12
CA THR A 118 42.27 22.79 11.81
C THR A 118 41.76 21.45 11.26
N PRO A 119 41.38 21.30 10.01
CA PRO A 119 40.90 20.03 9.49
C PRO A 119 42.03 19.07 9.14
N THR A 120 42.01 17.89 9.69
CA THR A 120 42.83 16.74 9.31
C THR A 120 42.35 16.15 7.98
N PRO A 121 43.23 15.75 7.06
CA PRO A 121 42.83 15.26 5.74
C PRO A 121 42.31 13.83 5.78
N HIS A 122 41.13 13.61 5.23
CA HIS A 122 40.54 12.29 4.99
C HIS A 122 41.32 11.49 3.93
N PRO A 123 41.53 10.18 4.08
CA PRO A 123 42.12 9.33 3.06
C PRO A 123 41.15 9.13 1.88
N LYS A 124 41.70 9.24 0.67
CA LYS A 124 40.98 8.97 -0.59
C LYS A 124 40.53 7.52 -0.67
N PRO A 125 39.33 7.23 -1.22
CA PRO A 125 38.91 5.84 -1.51
C PRO A 125 39.76 5.27 -2.65
N LEU A 126 40.28 4.06 -2.44
CA LEU A 126 40.88 3.22 -3.45
C LEU A 126 39.79 2.73 -4.42
N ILE A 127 39.92 3.05 -5.67
CA ILE A 127 39.10 2.52 -6.77
C ILE A 127 39.62 1.09 -7.05
N PRO A 128 38.79 0.06 -7.02
CA PRO A 128 39.18 -1.26 -7.53
C PRO A 128 39.23 -1.23 -9.06
N SER A 129 40.34 -1.72 -9.60
CA SER A 129 40.64 -1.89 -11.01
C SER A 129 39.60 -2.76 -11.72
N GLU A 130 39.39 -2.44 -12.99
CA GLU A 130 38.55 -3.09 -14.00
C GLU A 130 38.58 -4.62 -13.91
N VAL A 131 37.37 -5.21 -13.82
CA VAL A 131 37.15 -6.63 -14.10
C VAL A 131 36.87 -6.77 -15.60
N GLU A 132 37.79 -7.42 -16.31
CA GLU A 132 37.59 -7.83 -17.72
C GLU A 132 36.27 -8.59 -17.88
N GLY A 133 35.45 -8.09 -18.79
CA GLY A 133 34.22 -8.75 -19.24
C GLY A 133 34.52 -10.01 -20.05
N PRO A 134 33.59 -11.00 -20.07
CA PRO A 134 33.81 -12.22 -20.83
C PRO A 134 33.83 -11.96 -22.32
N ARG A 135 34.88 -12.48 -23.00
CA ARG A 135 35.09 -12.46 -24.46
C ARG A 135 33.88 -13.05 -25.18
N ALA A 136 33.40 -12.32 -26.14
CA ALA A 136 32.40 -12.75 -27.13
C ALA A 136 32.92 -13.97 -27.92
N ALA A 137 32.08 -15.00 -28.01
CA ALA A 137 32.29 -16.13 -28.89
C ALA A 137 32.10 -15.70 -30.36
N PRO A 138 32.83 -16.30 -31.30
CA PRO A 138 32.79 -15.89 -32.71
C PRO A 138 31.44 -16.25 -33.36
N SER A 139 30.85 -15.28 -34.02
CA SER A 139 29.67 -15.43 -34.86
C SER A 139 30.04 -16.26 -36.10
N VAL A 140 29.48 -17.44 -36.22
CA VAL A 140 29.47 -18.21 -37.50
C VAL A 140 28.36 -17.68 -38.38
N SER A 141 28.71 -16.91 -39.36
CA SER A 141 27.83 -16.50 -40.47
C SER A 141 27.81 -17.63 -41.50
N THR A 142 26.66 -18.28 -41.69
CA THR A 142 26.37 -19.07 -42.88
C THR A 142 25.55 -18.26 -43.87
N PRO A 143 25.89 -18.24 -45.16
CA PRO A 143 25.16 -17.46 -46.16
C PRO A 143 23.83 -18.12 -46.50
N PHE A 144 22.79 -17.31 -46.53
CA PHE A 144 21.48 -17.70 -47.01
C PHE A 144 21.53 -17.66 -48.57
N ASP A 145 21.49 -18.83 -49.17
CA ASP A 145 21.32 -18.92 -50.63
C ASP A 145 19.83 -18.85 -50.99
N LYS A 146 19.47 -17.84 -51.73
CA LYS A 146 18.20 -17.73 -52.43
C LYS A 146 18.40 -18.38 -53.80
N ASN A 147 17.72 -19.51 -54.04
CA ASN A 147 17.16 -19.78 -55.39
C ASN A 147 16.46 -21.15 -55.43
N GLY A 148 15.33 -21.19 -56.09
CA GLY A 148 14.93 -22.37 -56.82
C GLY A 148 13.61 -23.01 -56.44
N ASP A 149 12.59 -22.50 -57.01
CA ASP A 149 11.44 -23.17 -57.61
C ASP A 149 11.67 -24.69 -57.92
N GLY A 150 10.70 -25.53 -57.51
CA GLY A 150 10.76 -26.96 -57.85
C GLY A 150 9.66 -27.78 -57.18
N ARG A 151 8.44 -27.70 -57.70
CA ARG A 151 7.38 -28.70 -57.45
C ARG A 151 7.86 -30.08 -57.89
N THR A 152 7.99 -31.02 -56.98
CA THR A 152 7.80 -32.45 -57.27
C THR A 152 7.22 -33.11 -56.03
N GLY A 153 6.01 -33.66 -56.17
CA GLY A 153 5.35 -34.46 -55.15
C GLY A 153 6.15 -35.71 -54.84
N GLN A 154 6.64 -35.82 -53.61
CA GLN A 154 7.12 -37.07 -53.05
C GLN A 154 5.99 -37.72 -52.24
N PRO A 155 5.85 -39.06 -52.28
CA PRO A 155 4.83 -39.79 -51.54
C PRO A 155 5.03 -39.58 -50.03
N GLN A 156 3.99 -39.18 -49.33
CA GLN A 156 3.97 -39.05 -47.86
C GLN A 156 4.38 -40.36 -47.22
N SER A 157 5.60 -40.47 -46.77
CA SER A 157 6.05 -41.56 -45.92
C SER A 157 5.23 -41.51 -44.63
N LYS A 158 4.49 -42.58 -44.34
CA LYS A 158 3.72 -42.70 -43.08
C LYS A 158 4.68 -42.53 -41.91
N SER A 159 4.62 -41.38 -41.26
CA SER A 159 5.46 -41.10 -40.06
C SER A 159 5.22 -42.15 -38.99
N LEU A 160 6.27 -42.90 -38.66
CA LEU A 160 6.23 -43.94 -37.60
C LEU A 160 6.17 -43.28 -36.24
N ALA A 161 5.08 -43.47 -35.52
CA ALA A 161 4.89 -42.96 -34.13
C ALA A 161 4.12 -44.00 -33.30
N SER A 162 4.38 -44.06 -32.00
CA SER A 162 3.62 -44.89 -31.07
C SER A 162 2.18 -44.41 -30.92
N PRO A 163 1.23 -45.28 -30.48
CA PRO A 163 -0.14 -44.86 -30.22
C PRO A 163 -0.24 -43.69 -29.26
N ALA A 164 0.59 -43.65 -28.21
CA ALA A 164 0.65 -42.56 -27.21
C ALA A 164 1.10 -41.24 -27.84
N VAL A 165 2.11 -41.24 -28.71
CA VAL A 165 2.59 -40.07 -29.45
C VAL A 165 1.52 -39.56 -30.43
N ARG A 166 0.82 -40.48 -31.10
CA ARG A 166 -0.29 -40.12 -32.00
C ARG A 166 -1.46 -39.49 -31.27
N GLN A 167 -1.78 -40.01 -30.07
CA GLN A 167 -2.82 -39.43 -29.23
C GLN A 167 -2.43 -38.02 -28.79
N ARG A 168 -1.22 -37.86 -28.24
CA ARG A 168 -0.73 -36.55 -27.81
C ARG A 168 -0.66 -35.53 -28.97
N ALA A 169 -0.24 -35.96 -30.17
CA ALA A 169 -0.24 -35.07 -31.32
C ALA A 169 -1.65 -34.60 -31.71
N ARG A 170 -2.66 -35.48 -31.60
CA ARG A 170 -4.07 -35.11 -31.82
C ARG A 170 -4.57 -34.13 -30.77
N ASP A 171 -4.27 -34.39 -29.51
CA ASP A 171 -4.65 -33.53 -28.38
C ASP A 171 -4.03 -32.13 -28.51
N LEU A 172 -2.83 -32.03 -29.09
CA LEU A 172 -2.10 -30.79 -29.32
C LEU A 172 -2.37 -30.17 -30.70
N GLY A 173 -3.18 -30.82 -31.59
CA GLY A 173 -3.47 -30.33 -32.93
C GLY A 173 -2.26 -30.34 -33.84
N ILE A 174 -1.26 -31.21 -33.61
CA ILE A 174 -0.02 -31.30 -34.36
C ILE A 174 -0.15 -32.34 -35.48
N ASP A 175 0.11 -31.92 -36.74
CA ASP A 175 0.29 -32.88 -37.85
C ASP A 175 1.66 -33.58 -37.73
N LEU A 176 1.63 -34.89 -37.53
CA LEU A 176 2.84 -35.71 -37.45
C LEU A 176 3.68 -35.66 -38.72
N GLY A 177 3.08 -35.34 -39.88
CA GLY A 177 3.81 -35.17 -41.14
C GLY A 177 4.72 -33.94 -41.15
N ALA A 178 4.41 -32.94 -40.31
CA ALA A 178 5.17 -31.71 -40.20
C ALA A 178 6.31 -31.80 -39.14
N VAL A 179 6.29 -32.85 -38.31
CA VAL A 179 7.30 -33.02 -37.24
C VAL A 179 8.58 -33.63 -37.82
N ARG A 180 9.69 -32.90 -37.75
CA ARG A 180 11.01 -33.38 -38.12
C ARG A 180 11.58 -34.23 -36.98
N THR A 181 12.07 -35.42 -37.32
CA THR A 181 12.81 -36.31 -36.40
C THR A 181 14.07 -36.79 -37.08
N THR A 182 15.13 -36.98 -36.29
CA THR A 182 16.39 -37.60 -36.74
C THR A 182 16.39 -39.12 -36.50
N ALA A 183 15.34 -39.64 -35.86
CA ALA A 183 15.17 -41.04 -35.55
C ALA A 183 14.17 -41.75 -36.47
N ASP A 184 14.15 -43.09 -36.53
CA ASP A 184 13.21 -43.89 -37.33
C ASP A 184 11.73 -43.68 -36.94
N ARG A 185 11.46 -43.09 -35.79
CA ARG A 185 10.11 -42.80 -35.30
C ARG A 185 10.05 -41.53 -34.51
N ILE A 186 8.89 -40.84 -34.59
CA ILE A 186 8.59 -39.64 -33.79
C ILE A 186 8.35 -40.03 -32.36
N ARG A 187 9.00 -39.33 -31.41
CA ARG A 187 8.91 -39.48 -29.96
C ARG A 187 8.24 -38.25 -29.34
N HIS A 188 7.92 -38.32 -28.05
CA HIS A 188 7.37 -37.18 -27.32
C HIS A 188 8.28 -35.95 -27.36
N ALA A 189 9.59 -36.13 -27.29
CA ALA A 189 10.59 -35.06 -27.39
C ALA A 189 10.56 -34.33 -28.75
N ASP A 190 10.24 -35.04 -29.84
CA ASP A 190 10.13 -34.43 -31.18
C ASP A 190 8.88 -33.54 -31.27
N LEU A 191 7.78 -33.92 -30.58
CA LEU A 191 6.60 -33.07 -30.44
C LEU A 191 6.90 -31.82 -29.60
N ASP A 192 7.67 -31.97 -28.53
CA ASP A 192 8.08 -30.86 -27.67
C ASP A 192 9.01 -29.91 -28.45
N ALA A 193 9.95 -30.44 -29.22
CA ALA A 193 10.80 -29.66 -30.11
C ALA A 193 9.98 -28.94 -31.20
N TYR A 194 9.02 -29.64 -31.82
CA TYR A 194 8.12 -29.02 -32.82
C TYR A 194 7.32 -27.88 -32.21
N LEU A 195 6.78 -28.02 -30.98
CA LEU A 195 6.08 -26.97 -30.28
C LEU A 195 7.00 -25.79 -29.96
N LEU A 196 8.24 -26.04 -29.56
CA LEU A 196 9.20 -24.97 -29.30
C LEU A 196 9.58 -24.19 -30.57
N TYR A 197 9.73 -24.86 -31.71
CA TYR A 197 10.21 -24.22 -32.95
C TYR A 197 9.10 -23.76 -33.88
N ASN A 198 7.93 -24.40 -33.88
CA ASN A 198 6.83 -24.10 -34.81
C ASN A 198 5.54 -23.68 -34.08
N GLY A 199 5.35 -24.09 -32.83
CA GLY A 199 4.26 -23.62 -31.98
C GLY A 199 4.69 -22.44 -31.09
N GLY A 200 5.95 -22.06 -31.13
CA GLY A 200 6.49 -20.91 -30.42
C GLY A 200 6.06 -19.55 -30.96
N ALA A 201 5.38 -19.50 -32.09
CA ALA A 201 4.41 -18.47 -32.34
C ALA A 201 3.10 -18.87 -31.63
N VAL A 202 3.11 -18.99 -30.29
CA VAL A 202 1.97 -18.54 -29.55
C VAL A 202 1.88 -17.08 -29.93
N SER A 203 1.11 -16.82 -30.96
CA SER A 203 0.54 -15.53 -31.25
C SER A 203 -0.43 -15.22 -30.14
N GLY A 204 0.10 -15.15 -28.93
CA GLY A 204 -0.43 -14.39 -27.84
C GLY A 204 -0.20 -12.94 -28.17
N SER A 205 -0.76 -12.48 -29.28
CA SER A 205 -1.13 -11.09 -29.34
C SER A 205 -2.28 -10.97 -28.34
N SER A 206 -1.92 -10.83 -27.07
CA SER A 206 -2.81 -10.14 -26.14
C SER A 206 -3.26 -8.90 -26.89
N PRO A 207 -4.57 -8.66 -27.03
CA PRO A 207 -5.06 -7.49 -27.76
C PRO A 207 -4.32 -6.30 -27.18
N LYS A 208 -3.63 -5.54 -28.04
CA LYS A 208 -2.83 -4.39 -27.63
C LYS A 208 -3.79 -3.46 -26.89
N ARG A 209 -3.63 -3.36 -25.57
CA ARG A 209 -4.45 -2.47 -24.75
C ARG A 209 -4.05 -1.05 -25.14
N ALA A 210 -5.03 -0.19 -25.37
CA ALA A 210 -4.75 1.23 -25.56
C ALA A 210 -4.19 1.82 -24.26
N ASP A 211 -3.29 2.79 -24.41
CA ASP A 211 -2.80 3.55 -23.26
C ASP A 211 -3.96 4.39 -22.72
N GLU A 212 -4.14 4.36 -21.41
CA GLU A 212 -5.19 5.10 -20.70
C GLU A 212 -4.51 6.04 -19.70
N THR A 213 -4.83 7.32 -19.78
CA THR A 213 -4.34 8.33 -18.84
C THR A 213 -5.52 8.78 -17.98
N SER A 214 -5.39 8.65 -16.66
CA SER A 214 -6.40 9.11 -15.70
C SER A 214 -5.78 10.08 -14.69
N LYS A 215 -6.54 11.10 -14.28
CA LYS A 215 -6.15 11.99 -13.18
C LYS A 215 -6.16 11.21 -11.87
N VAL A 216 -5.22 11.53 -10.98
CA VAL A 216 -5.19 10.99 -9.61
C VAL A 216 -5.94 11.97 -8.72
N VAL A 217 -7.10 11.55 -8.19
CA VAL A 217 -8.03 12.40 -7.43
C VAL A 217 -8.40 11.76 -6.09
N GLY A 218 -8.98 12.51 -5.19
CA GLY A 218 -9.56 12.07 -3.93
C GLY A 218 -8.54 11.35 -3.03
N LEU A 219 -8.96 10.28 -2.35
CA LEU A 219 -8.12 9.50 -1.44
C LEU A 219 -6.77 9.09 -2.06
N ARG A 220 -6.76 8.71 -3.35
CA ARG A 220 -5.53 8.33 -4.05
C ARG A 220 -4.53 9.48 -4.17
N ARG A 221 -5.02 10.71 -4.36
CA ARG A 221 -4.21 11.92 -4.38
C ARG A 221 -3.60 12.18 -3.00
N LYS A 222 -4.38 12.10 -1.93
CA LYS A 222 -3.88 12.25 -0.55
C LYS A 222 -2.82 11.20 -0.21
N ILE A 223 -3.03 9.94 -0.61
CA ILE A 223 -2.02 8.89 -0.43
C ILE A 223 -0.73 9.23 -1.19
N ALA A 224 -0.83 9.71 -2.44
CA ALA A 224 0.34 10.08 -3.24
C ALA A 224 1.13 11.24 -2.60
N GLU A 225 0.45 12.27 -2.12
CA GLU A 225 1.04 13.41 -1.41
C GLU A 225 1.74 12.95 -0.12
N ASN A 226 1.04 12.19 0.74
CA ASN A 226 1.59 11.70 2.01
C ASN A 226 2.80 10.79 1.81
N MET A 227 2.77 9.88 0.83
CA MET A 227 3.90 8.99 0.54
C MET A 227 5.09 9.74 -0.06
N THR A 228 4.83 10.75 -0.88
CA THR A 228 5.88 11.62 -1.43
C THR A 228 6.57 12.40 -0.32
N GLU A 229 5.80 13.04 0.57
CA GLU A 229 6.34 13.78 1.72
C GLU A 229 7.09 12.86 2.70
N ALA A 230 6.55 11.68 3.00
CA ALA A 230 7.23 10.70 3.86
C ALA A 230 8.60 10.31 3.27
N LYS A 231 8.66 9.99 1.98
CA LYS A 231 9.93 9.62 1.33
C LYS A 231 10.91 10.79 1.17
N ARG A 232 10.40 12.01 1.05
CA ARG A 232 11.23 13.22 0.89
C ARG A 232 11.86 13.65 2.21
N ARG A 233 11.13 13.55 3.33
CA ARG A 233 11.53 14.10 4.63
C ARG A 233 12.21 13.09 5.54
N ILE A 234 11.81 11.80 5.47
CA ILE A 234 12.30 10.78 6.37
C ILE A 234 13.46 10.00 5.76
N PRO A 235 14.66 10.02 6.36
CA PRO A 235 15.77 9.16 5.97
C PRO A 235 15.50 7.73 6.43
N HIS A 236 14.69 6.98 5.65
CA HIS A 236 14.34 5.61 5.96
C HIS A 236 15.57 4.70 5.93
N PHE A 237 15.73 3.88 6.96
CA PHE A 237 16.51 2.65 6.86
C PHE A 237 15.63 1.46 7.22
N THR A 238 15.93 0.29 6.69
CA THR A 238 15.13 -0.91 6.93
C THR A 238 16.02 -2.04 7.41
N LEU A 239 15.65 -2.63 8.52
CA LEU A 239 16.23 -3.85 9.06
C LEU A 239 15.25 -5.01 8.86
N VAL A 240 15.75 -6.15 8.42
CA VAL A 240 14.94 -7.36 8.21
C VAL A 240 15.51 -8.48 9.07
N GLU A 241 14.65 -9.13 9.83
CA GLU A 241 15.00 -10.26 10.68
C GLU A 241 14.10 -11.44 10.38
N GLU A 242 14.66 -12.64 10.42
CA GLU A 242 13.94 -13.90 10.24
C GLU A 242 13.50 -14.47 11.59
N PHE A 243 12.26 -14.92 11.66
CA PHE A 243 11.61 -15.50 12.85
C PHE A 243 11.19 -16.94 12.59
N ASP A 244 11.43 -17.82 13.53
CA ASP A 244 10.82 -19.14 13.57
C ASP A 244 9.42 -19.04 14.22
N VAL A 245 8.39 -19.21 13.41
CA VAL A 245 7.01 -19.15 13.87
C VAL A 245 6.34 -20.52 13.97
N THR A 246 7.13 -21.59 13.98
CA THR A 246 6.62 -22.97 14.01
C THR A 246 5.78 -23.20 15.27
N ASP A 247 6.31 -22.89 16.45
CA ASP A 247 5.64 -23.11 17.73
C ASP A 247 4.50 -22.11 17.94
N LEU A 248 4.64 -20.87 17.45
CA LEU A 248 3.58 -19.87 17.48
C LEU A 248 2.39 -20.33 16.61
N GLU A 249 2.63 -20.86 15.42
CA GLU A 249 1.59 -21.39 14.55
C GLU A 249 0.91 -22.64 15.15
N ALA A 250 1.65 -23.50 15.83
CA ALA A 250 1.08 -24.63 16.57
C ALA A 250 0.18 -24.16 17.72
N THR A 251 0.66 -23.19 18.50
CA THR A 251 -0.10 -22.55 19.60
C THR A 251 -1.37 -21.88 19.07
N ARG A 252 -1.27 -21.09 18.00
CA ARG A 252 -2.40 -20.46 17.33
C ARG A 252 -3.44 -21.49 16.85
N ALA A 253 -2.98 -22.59 16.25
CA ALA A 253 -3.86 -23.66 15.78
C ALA A 253 -4.61 -24.33 16.95
N MET A 254 -3.92 -24.59 18.07
CA MET A 254 -4.51 -25.13 19.29
C MET A 254 -5.58 -24.15 19.84
N MET A 255 -5.23 -22.86 20.02
CA MET A 255 -6.18 -21.85 20.52
C MET A 255 -7.39 -21.71 19.59
N ASN A 256 -7.22 -21.78 18.28
CA ASN A 256 -8.32 -21.73 17.32
C ASN A 256 -9.22 -22.95 17.38
N ARG A 257 -8.69 -24.15 17.66
CA ARG A 257 -9.49 -25.36 17.84
C ARG A 257 -10.40 -25.24 19.05
N ASP A 258 -9.89 -24.68 20.14
CA ASP A 258 -10.56 -24.64 21.44
C ASP A 258 -11.24 -23.26 21.70
N ARG A 259 -11.41 -22.42 20.68
CA ARG A 259 -11.82 -21.00 20.79
C ARG A 259 -13.27 -20.76 21.25
N GLY A 260 -14.17 -21.74 21.09
CA GLY A 260 -15.60 -21.52 21.33
C GLY A 260 -16.16 -20.41 20.42
N ASP A 261 -16.84 -19.43 21.02
CA ASP A 261 -17.44 -18.27 20.32
C ASP A 261 -16.43 -17.12 20.06
N GLN A 262 -15.19 -17.28 20.44
CA GLN A 262 -14.16 -16.26 20.22
C GLN A 262 -13.82 -16.13 18.71
N PRO A 263 -13.36 -14.94 18.25
CA PRO A 263 -12.98 -14.74 16.86
C PRO A 263 -11.82 -15.64 16.46
N LYS A 264 -11.70 -15.94 15.17
CA LYS A 264 -10.57 -16.71 14.64
C LYS A 264 -9.27 -15.91 14.77
N LEU A 265 -8.27 -16.47 15.44
CA LEU A 265 -6.94 -15.87 15.57
C LEU A 265 -6.14 -16.03 14.28
N THR A 266 -5.59 -14.92 13.82
CA THR A 266 -4.49 -14.84 12.84
C THR A 266 -3.15 -14.69 13.59
N LEU A 267 -2.04 -14.50 12.88
CA LEU A 267 -0.75 -14.18 13.53
C LEU A 267 -0.69 -12.75 14.07
N LEU A 268 -1.46 -11.81 13.48
CA LEU A 268 -1.37 -10.39 13.82
C LEU A 268 -1.59 -10.09 15.31
N PRO A 269 -2.60 -10.63 16.01
CA PRO A 269 -2.77 -10.38 17.44
C PRO A 269 -1.55 -10.75 18.29
N PHE A 270 -0.86 -11.84 17.94
CA PHE A 270 0.35 -12.28 18.65
C PHE A 270 1.53 -11.34 18.38
N LEU A 271 1.69 -10.90 17.12
CA LEU A 271 2.73 -9.94 16.76
C LEU A 271 2.52 -8.60 17.44
N ILE A 272 1.27 -8.12 17.52
CA ILE A 272 0.89 -6.89 18.21
C ILE A 272 1.19 -7.00 19.71
N THR A 273 0.90 -8.15 20.32
CA THR A 273 1.24 -8.41 21.72
C THR A 273 2.76 -8.39 21.94
N ALA A 274 3.55 -8.99 21.03
CA ALA A 274 5.01 -8.95 21.09
C ALA A 274 5.53 -7.52 20.96
N MET A 275 4.99 -6.74 20.02
CA MET A 275 5.31 -5.31 19.87
C MET A 275 5.02 -4.53 21.14
N GLY A 276 3.82 -4.68 21.72
CA GLY A 276 3.42 -3.97 22.93
C GLY A 276 4.32 -4.26 24.13
N LYS A 277 4.80 -5.51 24.26
CA LYS A 277 5.76 -5.90 25.30
C LYS A 277 7.16 -5.32 25.02
N ALA A 278 7.63 -5.38 23.78
CA ALA A 278 8.96 -4.89 23.42
C ALA A 278 9.06 -3.36 23.47
N ILE A 279 8.02 -2.62 23.09
CA ILE A 279 8.02 -1.15 23.07
C ILE A 279 8.32 -0.52 24.43
N ALA A 280 8.00 -1.22 25.53
CA ALA A 280 8.29 -0.72 26.87
C ALA A 280 9.80 -0.43 27.08
N ASP A 281 10.67 -1.26 26.50
CA ASP A 281 12.13 -1.10 26.58
C ASP A 281 12.70 -0.24 25.47
N TRP A 282 11.97 -0.10 24.33
CA TRP A 282 12.37 0.73 23.18
C TRP A 282 11.30 1.78 22.81
N PRO A 283 11.01 2.76 23.70
CA PRO A 283 9.92 3.72 23.50
C PRO A 283 10.13 4.66 22.30
N MET A 284 11.35 4.78 21.78
CA MET A 284 11.64 5.59 20.60
C MET A 284 11.03 5.05 19.31
N LEU A 285 10.66 3.77 19.28
CA LEU A 285 9.95 3.18 18.15
C LEU A 285 8.44 3.49 18.18
N ASN A 286 7.90 3.87 19.34
CA ASN A 286 6.52 4.31 19.51
C ASN A 286 6.47 5.83 19.67
N ALA A 287 6.88 6.54 18.64
CA ALA A 287 7.06 7.99 18.69
C ALA A 287 6.62 8.65 17.38
N THR A 288 6.43 9.96 17.44
CA THR A 288 6.20 10.83 16.29
C THR A 288 7.28 11.90 16.22
N PHE A 289 7.66 12.31 15.00
CA PHE A 289 8.63 13.35 14.75
C PHE A 289 7.96 14.55 14.10
N ASP A 290 8.09 15.71 14.75
CA ASP A 290 7.67 16.99 14.20
C ASP A 290 8.84 17.61 13.44
N ASP A 291 8.71 17.71 12.12
CA ASP A 291 9.74 18.25 11.22
C ASP A 291 9.93 19.77 11.39
N GLU A 292 8.91 20.50 11.84
CA GLU A 292 8.96 21.95 11.97
C GLU A 292 9.56 22.36 13.33
N ALA A 293 9.11 21.70 14.38
CA ALA A 293 9.62 21.92 15.74
C ALA A 293 10.94 21.19 16.00
N MET A 294 11.39 20.30 15.08
CA MET A 294 12.55 19.41 15.29
C MET A 294 12.43 18.63 16.60
N ALA A 295 11.23 18.12 16.92
CA ALA A 295 10.91 17.51 18.18
C ALA A 295 10.42 16.07 18.03
N VAL A 296 10.82 15.20 18.95
CA VAL A 296 10.35 13.82 19.07
C VAL A 296 9.38 13.70 20.24
N THR A 297 8.17 13.22 19.97
CA THR A 297 7.21 12.85 21.02
C THR A 297 7.16 11.33 21.15
N ARG A 298 7.61 10.80 22.31
CA ARG A 298 7.48 9.38 22.64
C ARG A 298 6.15 9.16 23.34
N HIS A 299 5.35 8.24 22.80
CA HIS A 299 4.00 7.98 23.32
C HIS A 299 4.01 6.89 24.38
N GLY A 300 3.31 7.12 25.50
CA GLY A 300 3.17 6.14 26.58
C GLY A 300 2.24 4.99 26.23
N SER A 301 1.26 5.23 25.34
CA SER A 301 0.35 4.21 24.81
C SER A 301 0.73 3.86 23.38
N MET A 302 0.58 2.58 23.01
CA MET A 302 0.73 2.13 21.63
C MET A 302 -0.61 2.22 20.90
N HIS A 303 -0.77 3.24 20.07
CA HIS A 303 -1.89 3.37 19.13
C HIS A 303 -1.45 2.82 17.78
N LEU A 304 -1.86 1.58 17.51
CA LEU A 304 -1.35 0.83 16.37
C LEU A 304 -2.14 1.12 15.10
N GLY A 305 -1.51 1.73 14.11
CA GLY A 305 -2.01 1.82 12.75
C GLY A 305 -1.95 0.45 12.08
N MET A 306 -3.05 0.00 11.47
CA MET A 306 -3.11 -1.28 10.76
C MET A 306 -3.42 -1.06 9.28
N ALA A 307 -2.41 -1.21 8.43
CA ALA A 307 -2.58 -1.02 6.99
C ALA A 307 -3.62 -2.00 6.42
N THR A 308 -4.72 -1.47 5.89
CA THR A 308 -5.86 -2.21 5.38
C THR A 308 -6.17 -1.82 3.95
N GLN A 309 -6.18 -2.81 3.05
CA GLN A 309 -6.55 -2.59 1.65
C GLN A 309 -8.07 -2.42 1.52
N THR A 310 -8.48 -1.34 0.86
CA THR A 310 -9.89 -1.04 0.55
C THR A 310 -10.07 -0.82 -0.96
N PRO A 311 -11.32 -0.80 -1.47
CA PRO A 311 -11.57 -0.47 -2.88
C PRO A 311 -11.05 0.92 -3.28
N GLY A 312 -11.11 1.91 -2.40
CA GLY A 312 -10.62 3.28 -2.63
C GLY A 312 -9.09 3.44 -2.51
N GLY A 313 -8.40 2.47 -1.91
CA GLY A 313 -6.95 2.53 -1.67
C GLY A 313 -6.55 1.95 -0.32
N LEU A 314 -5.32 2.22 0.11
CA LEU A 314 -4.81 1.78 1.40
C LEU A 314 -5.27 2.77 2.49
N MET A 315 -5.96 2.26 3.50
CA MET A 315 -6.32 3.00 4.72
C MET A 315 -5.60 2.43 5.93
N VAL A 316 -5.39 3.24 6.96
CA VAL A 316 -4.67 2.83 8.17
C VAL A 316 -5.54 3.09 9.41
N PRO A 317 -6.57 2.25 9.67
CA PRO A 317 -7.32 2.34 10.91
C PRO A 317 -6.44 2.05 12.13
N VAL A 318 -6.79 2.64 13.27
CA VAL A 318 -5.97 2.70 14.49
C VAL A 318 -6.60 1.90 15.63
N ILE A 319 -5.86 0.91 16.12
CA ILE A 319 -6.21 0.18 17.36
C ILE A 319 -5.67 0.97 18.54
N ARG A 320 -6.56 1.61 19.30
CA ARG A 320 -6.18 2.38 20.49
C ARG A 320 -5.73 1.47 21.62
N ASP A 321 -4.67 1.89 22.36
CA ASP A 321 -4.13 1.19 23.52
C ASP A 321 -3.89 -0.31 23.27
N ALA A 322 -3.28 -0.61 22.11
CA ALA A 322 -3.11 -1.98 21.64
C ALA A 322 -2.30 -2.84 22.62
N GLN A 323 -1.35 -2.25 23.36
CA GLN A 323 -0.55 -2.92 24.40
C GLN A 323 -1.37 -3.43 25.58
N ALA A 324 -2.55 -2.83 25.84
CA ALA A 324 -3.41 -3.20 26.95
C ALA A 324 -4.48 -4.25 26.60
N LYS A 325 -4.56 -4.64 25.32
CA LYS A 325 -5.59 -5.57 24.83
C LYS A 325 -5.09 -7.02 24.84
N SER A 326 -5.97 -7.93 25.22
CA SER A 326 -5.71 -9.38 25.07
C SER A 326 -5.67 -9.79 23.59
N VAL A 327 -5.04 -10.93 23.30
CA VAL A 327 -4.97 -11.52 21.95
C VAL A 327 -6.37 -11.65 21.30
N TRP A 328 -7.39 -12.02 22.09
CA TRP A 328 -8.77 -12.13 21.60
C TRP A 328 -9.42 -10.77 21.34
N ALA A 329 -9.19 -9.80 22.23
CA ALA A 329 -9.67 -8.43 22.03
C ALA A 329 -9.01 -7.79 20.79
N LEU A 330 -7.72 -8.02 20.58
CA LEU A 330 -7.02 -7.59 19.36
C LEU A 330 -7.61 -8.23 18.11
N ALA A 331 -7.90 -9.54 18.14
CA ALA A 331 -8.51 -10.22 16.99
C ALA A 331 -9.89 -9.66 16.63
N SER A 332 -10.72 -9.35 17.63
CA SER A 332 -12.04 -8.73 17.43
C SER A 332 -11.90 -7.32 16.84
N GLU A 333 -10.99 -6.52 17.39
CA GLU A 333 -10.78 -5.14 16.96
C GLU A 333 -10.20 -5.04 15.55
N ILE A 334 -9.26 -5.93 15.20
CA ILE A 334 -8.73 -6.07 13.83
C ILE A 334 -9.85 -6.34 12.84
N ALA A 335 -10.75 -7.29 13.15
CA ALA A 335 -11.85 -7.64 12.26
C ALA A 335 -12.84 -6.46 12.11
N ARG A 336 -13.20 -5.81 13.22
CA ARG A 336 -14.11 -4.66 13.25
C ARG A 336 -13.59 -3.49 12.42
N LEU A 337 -12.35 -3.07 12.68
CA LEU A 337 -11.74 -1.93 11.99
C LEU A 337 -11.49 -2.22 10.50
N ALA A 338 -11.11 -3.45 10.16
CA ALA A 338 -10.94 -3.84 8.76
C ALA A 338 -12.26 -3.81 7.99
N ASP A 339 -13.37 -4.21 8.62
CA ASP A 339 -14.71 -4.12 8.02
C ASP A 339 -15.16 -2.67 7.90
N ALA A 340 -15.02 -1.85 8.95
CA ALA A 340 -15.34 -0.44 8.92
C ALA A 340 -14.57 0.32 7.82
N ALA A 341 -13.28 0.05 7.67
CA ALA A 341 -12.47 0.65 6.61
C ALA A 341 -12.93 0.24 5.20
N LYS A 342 -13.23 -1.05 4.99
CA LYS A 342 -13.68 -1.58 3.68
C LYS A 342 -15.06 -1.08 3.27
N THR A 343 -15.93 -0.86 4.24
CA THR A 343 -17.32 -0.39 4.02
C THR A 343 -17.45 1.13 4.05
N GLY A 344 -16.33 1.87 4.24
CA GLY A 344 -16.34 3.33 4.33
C GLY A 344 -16.98 3.89 5.61
N LYS A 345 -17.19 3.06 6.62
CA LYS A 345 -17.82 3.43 7.91
C LYS A 345 -16.82 3.77 9.01
N ALA A 346 -15.52 3.72 8.72
CA ALA A 346 -14.50 4.09 9.68
C ALA A 346 -14.60 5.58 10.00
N THR A 347 -14.66 5.91 11.29
CA THR A 347 -14.71 7.29 11.75
C THR A 347 -13.34 7.96 11.61
N ARG A 348 -13.33 9.31 11.64
CA ARG A 348 -12.08 10.08 11.62
C ARG A 348 -11.16 9.69 12.78
N ASP A 349 -11.71 9.53 13.97
CA ASP A 349 -10.93 9.15 15.15
C ASP A 349 -10.32 7.75 15.02
N GLU A 350 -10.94 6.87 14.25
CA GLU A 350 -10.39 5.55 13.93
C GLU A 350 -9.31 5.56 12.85
N LEU A 351 -9.16 6.66 12.10
CA LEU A 351 -8.20 6.79 11.00
C LEU A 351 -7.02 7.72 11.32
N THR A 352 -6.96 8.30 12.52
CA THR A 352 -5.92 9.28 12.90
C THR A 352 -5.25 8.92 14.21
N GLY A 353 -4.04 9.47 14.44
CA GLY A 353 -3.34 9.39 15.73
C GLY A 353 -2.71 8.04 16.05
N SER A 354 -2.29 7.29 15.04
CA SER A 354 -1.40 6.14 15.22
C SER A 354 0.01 6.60 15.64
N THR A 355 0.68 5.76 16.40
CA THR A 355 2.02 6.04 16.95
C THR A 355 3.08 5.11 16.38
N ILE A 356 2.66 3.99 15.83
CA ILE A 356 3.44 3.01 15.06
C ILE A 356 2.49 2.25 14.15
N THR A 357 2.93 1.86 12.95
CA THR A 357 2.09 1.13 11.98
C THR A 357 2.57 -0.30 11.77
N LEU A 358 1.61 -1.23 11.64
CA LEU A 358 1.81 -2.60 11.20
C LEU A 358 1.16 -2.81 9.83
N SER A 359 1.93 -3.29 8.87
CA SER A 359 1.46 -3.61 7.52
C SER A 359 1.56 -5.12 7.25
N SER A 360 0.52 -5.73 6.72
CA SER A 360 0.53 -7.15 6.35
C SER A 360 -0.27 -7.41 5.09
N LEU A 361 0.36 -8.09 4.14
CA LEU A 361 -0.31 -8.60 2.93
C LEU A 361 -0.72 -10.08 3.08
N GLY A 362 -0.51 -10.66 4.26
CA GLY A 362 -0.77 -12.07 4.52
C GLY A 362 -0.05 -12.99 3.53
N PRO A 363 -0.72 -14.03 3.00
CA PRO A 363 -0.11 -14.98 2.05
C PRO A 363 0.35 -14.34 0.73
N MET A 364 -0.19 -13.19 0.36
CA MET A 364 0.19 -12.41 -0.84
C MET A 364 1.50 -11.64 -0.66
N GLY A 365 1.99 -11.52 0.58
CA GLY A 365 3.22 -10.79 0.90
C GLY A 365 4.47 -11.40 0.27
N GLY A 366 5.50 -10.57 0.10
CA GLY A 366 6.84 -11.00 -0.33
C GLY A 366 7.60 -11.74 0.78
N ILE A 367 8.85 -12.12 0.46
CA ILE A 367 9.80 -12.65 1.45
C ILE A 367 10.32 -11.51 2.34
N THR A 368 10.53 -10.35 1.74
CA THR A 368 10.95 -9.11 2.41
C THR A 368 10.24 -7.92 1.76
N SER A 369 10.18 -6.81 2.47
CA SER A 369 9.64 -5.55 1.98
C SER A 369 10.34 -4.37 2.64
N THR A 370 10.23 -3.19 2.05
CA THR A 370 10.74 -1.93 2.61
C THR A 370 9.58 -0.96 2.75
N PRO A 371 8.79 -1.07 3.84
CA PRO A 371 7.60 -0.25 4.01
C PRO A 371 7.95 1.23 4.13
N VAL A 372 7.04 2.09 3.66
CA VAL A 372 7.14 3.54 3.82
C VAL A 372 6.47 3.92 5.13
N ILE A 373 7.15 4.70 5.95
CA ILE A 373 6.65 5.16 7.26
C ILE A 373 5.43 6.06 7.05
N ASN A 374 4.41 5.83 7.86
CA ASN A 374 3.20 6.64 7.89
C ASN A 374 3.45 7.90 8.73
N ARG A 375 3.85 8.99 8.08
CA ARG A 375 4.19 10.25 8.75
C ARG A 375 3.01 10.78 9.59
N PRO A 376 3.21 11.26 10.83
CA PRO A 376 4.49 11.64 11.48
C PRO A 376 5.15 10.53 12.32
N GLU A 377 4.74 9.26 12.21
CA GLU A 377 5.34 8.13 12.92
C GLU A 377 6.84 7.99 12.60
N VAL A 378 7.59 7.37 13.50
CA VAL A 378 9.03 7.10 13.30
C VAL A 378 9.32 5.67 12.88
N ALA A 379 8.35 4.75 12.95
CA ALA A 379 8.56 3.35 12.61
C ALA A 379 7.33 2.67 12.01
N ILE A 380 7.58 1.71 11.12
CA ILE A 380 6.58 0.81 10.56
C ILE A 380 7.14 -0.60 10.44
N ILE A 381 6.34 -1.61 10.80
CA ILE A 381 6.68 -3.01 10.66
C ILE A 381 5.85 -3.64 9.54
N ALA A 382 6.53 -4.29 8.59
CA ALA A 382 5.87 -5.11 7.60
C ALA A 382 6.02 -6.60 7.92
N VAL A 383 4.87 -7.28 7.97
CA VAL A 383 4.76 -8.72 8.17
C VAL A 383 4.78 -9.39 6.81
N ASN A 384 5.86 -10.12 6.53
CA ASN A 384 6.02 -10.84 5.28
C ASN A 384 5.39 -12.23 5.36
N LYS A 385 5.34 -12.97 4.24
CA LYS A 385 4.67 -14.27 4.20
C LYS A 385 5.39 -15.33 5.03
N VAL A 386 4.63 -16.22 5.64
CA VAL A 386 5.16 -17.44 6.26
C VAL A 386 5.52 -18.45 5.18
N GLN A 387 6.69 -19.05 5.28
CA GLN A 387 7.20 -20.10 4.40
C GLN A 387 7.55 -21.35 5.21
N LEU A 388 7.34 -22.53 4.63
CA LEU A 388 7.84 -23.78 5.18
C LEU A 388 9.20 -24.06 4.54
N LEU A 389 10.26 -24.01 5.33
CA LEU A 389 11.63 -24.15 4.85
C LEU A 389 12.34 -25.31 5.55
N PRO A 390 13.26 -26.04 4.86
CA PRO A 390 14.15 -26.96 5.51
C PRO A 390 15.22 -26.17 6.29
N VAL A 391 15.33 -26.44 7.58
CA VAL A 391 16.28 -25.78 8.49
C VAL A 391 17.07 -26.85 9.23
N ILE A 392 18.33 -26.58 9.49
CA ILE A 392 19.16 -27.48 10.32
C ILE A 392 18.94 -27.11 11.79
N VAL A 393 18.40 -28.06 12.56
CA VAL A 393 18.22 -27.96 14.00
C VAL A 393 18.95 -29.14 14.66
N ASP A 394 19.87 -28.86 15.57
CA ASP A 394 20.67 -29.87 16.26
C ASP A 394 21.35 -30.89 15.33
N GLY A 395 21.70 -30.46 14.10
CA GLY A 395 22.36 -31.27 13.08
C GLY A 395 21.43 -32.07 12.16
N GLU A 396 20.12 -32.04 12.39
CA GLU A 396 19.10 -32.67 11.56
C GLU A 396 18.32 -31.65 10.72
N ILE A 397 17.77 -32.10 9.59
CA ILE A 397 16.95 -31.26 8.71
C ILE A 397 15.49 -31.33 9.16
N GLU A 398 14.95 -30.22 9.61
CA GLU A 398 13.56 -30.10 9.99
C GLU A 398 12.80 -29.13 9.07
N ALA A 399 11.50 -29.38 8.88
CA ALA A 399 10.59 -28.45 8.21
C ALA A 399 10.08 -27.42 9.21
N ARG A 400 10.58 -26.18 9.13
CA ARG A 400 10.24 -25.09 10.03
C ARG A 400 9.45 -23.99 9.30
N LYS A 401 8.49 -23.38 9.98
CA LYS A 401 7.76 -22.21 9.48
C LYS A 401 8.56 -20.95 9.80
N ARG A 402 9.07 -20.32 8.75
CA ARG A 402 9.86 -19.07 8.84
C ARG A 402 9.11 -17.89 8.27
N MET A 403 9.32 -16.73 8.86
CA MET A 403 8.72 -15.48 8.47
C MET A 403 9.72 -14.34 8.71
N ASN A 404 9.78 -13.39 7.77
CA ASN A 404 10.57 -12.18 7.98
C ASN A 404 9.67 -11.04 8.45
N LEU A 405 10.15 -10.27 9.41
CA LEU A 405 9.63 -8.93 9.73
C LEU A 405 10.61 -7.89 9.17
N SER A 406 10.06 -6.91 8.46
CA SER A 406 10.82 -5.78 7.93
C SER A 406 10.44 -4.54 8.72
N LEU A 407 11.36 -4.00 9.49
CA LEU A 407 11.20 -2.79 10.28
C LEU A 407 11.85 -1.62 9.56
N SER A 408 11.06 -0.63 9.10
CA SER A 408 11.60 0.64 8.61
C SER A 408 11.49 1.70 9.69
N CYS A 409 12.59 2.43 9.90
CA CYS A 409 12.71 3.48 10.90
C CYS A 409 13.18 4.80 10.30
N ASP A 410 12.83 5.89 10.98
CA ASP A 410 13.43 7.21 10.76
C ASP A 410 14.80 7.26 11.44
N HIS A 411 15.87 7.31 10.64
CA HIS A 411 17.26 7.29 11.15
C HIS A 411 17.66 8.57 11.88
N ARG A 412 16.80 9.57 11.94
CA ARG A 412 17.00 10.76 12.77
C ARG A 412 16.66 10.50 14.25
N VAL A 413 15.86 9.45 14.53
CA VAL A 413 15.30 9.15 15.84
C VAL A 413 15.73 7.78 16.36
N VAL A 414 15.84 6.80 15.47
CA VAL A 414 16.12 5.40 15.79
C VAL A 414 17.43 4.98 15.14
N ASP A 415 18.36 4.48 15.95
CA ASP A 415 19.62 3.94 15.51
C ASP A 415 19.51 2.45 15.12
N GLY A 416 20.49 1.96 14.34
CA GLY A 416 20.53 0.57 13.92
C GLY A 416 20.58 -0.42 15.08
N TRP A 417 21.28 -0.04 16.17
CA TRP A 417 21.35 -0.85 17.39
C TRP A 417 19.98 -1.02 18.07
N ASP A 418 19.23 0.07 18.21
CA ASP A 418 17.91 0.06 18.85
C ASP A 418 16.90 -0.74 18.03
N ALA A 419 16.91 -0.55 16.70
CA ALA A 419 16.07 -1.31 15.77
C ALA A 419 16.38 -2.82 15.83
N ALA A 420 17.66 -3.20 15.85
CA ALA A 420 18.11 -4.59 15.96
C ALA A 420 17.71 -5.20 17.31
N SER A 421 17.98 -4.48 18.40
CA SER A 421 17.66 -4.92 19.77
C SER A 421 16.15 -5.14 19.95
N PHE A 422 15.34 -4.23 19.44
CA PHE A 422 13.88 -4.36 19.43
C PHE A 422 13.41 -5.61 18.66
N LEU A 423 13.94 -5.85 17.45
CA LEU A 423 13.58 -7.05 16.68
C LEU A 423 14.03 -8.33 17.39
N GLN A 424 15.20 -8.34 18.06
CA GLN A 424 15.66 -9.48 18.86
C GLN A 424 14.76 -9.72 20.08
N ALA A 425 14.29 -8.67 20.75
CA ALA A 425 13.32 -8.81 21.84
C ALA A 425 11.98 -9.37 21.35
N MET A 426 11.48 -8.88 20.22
CA MET A 426 10.29 -9.46 19.56
C MET A 426 10.52 -10.93 19.21
N LYS A 427 11.68 -11.27 18.65
CA LYS A 427 12.07 -12.64 18.28
C LYS A 427 12.02 -13.57 19.47
N ALA A 428 12.62 -13.17 20.58
CA ALA A 428 12.60 -13.94 21.83
C ALA A 428 11.18 -14.21 22.37
N LEU A 429 10.21 -13.33 22.09
CA LEU A 429 8.79 -13.51 22.45
C LEU A 429 8.06 -14.39 21.44
N ILE A 430 8.25 -14.14 20.15
CA ILE A 430 7.53 -14.80 19.04
C ILE A 430 7.93 -16.27 18.95
N GLU A 431 9.22 -16.57 19.10
CA GLU A 431 9.78 -17.94 19.08
C GLU A 431 9.48 -18.71 20.38
N ASN A 432 8.95 -18.04 21.40
CA ASN A 432 8.55 -18.62 22.67
C ASN A 432 7.12 -18.22 23.06
N PRO A 433 6.08 -18.86 22.51
CA PRO A 433 4.67 -18.47 22.74
C PRO A 433 4.27 -18.47 24.21
N MET A 434 4.87 -19.28 25.05
CA MET A 434 4.60 -19.30 26.50
C MET A 434 5.04 -17.98 27.16
N ARG A 435 6.19 -17.42 26.78
CA ARG A 435 6.66 -16.11 27.26
C ARG A 435 5.80 -14.97 26.71
N LEU A 436 5.37 -15.11 25.45
CA LEU A 436 4.52 -14.12 24.81
C LEU A 436 3.17 -14.00 25.50
N LEU A 437 2.55 -15.13 25.88
CA LEU A 437 1.21 -15.20 26.45
C LEU A 437 1.19 -15.14 27.98
N SER A 438 2.33 -15.25 28.65
CA SER A 438 2.43 -15.02 30.09
C SER A 438 2.18 -13.54 30.41
N ALA A 439 1.60 -13.29 31.58
CA ALA A 439 1.28 -11.94 32.09
C ALA A 439 2.56 -11.08 32.30
#